data_069309118cb41c0b8c8e0dd041979ee9
#
_entry.id   069309118cb41c0b8c8e0dd041979ee9
#
_cell.length_a   1.000
_cell.length_b   1.000
_cell.length_c   1.000
_cell.angle_alpha   90.00
_cell.angle_beta   90.00
_cell.angle_gamma   90.00
#
_symmetry.space_group_name_H-M   'P 1'
#
loop_
_entity.id
_entity.type
_entity.pdbx_description
1 polymer ?
#
loop_
_entity_poly.entity_id
_entity_poly.type
_entity_poly.pdbx_seq_one_letter_code
_entity_poly.pdbx_strand_id
1 'polypeptide(L)'
;QSPLEVPGLSLSSFIRNALEKNRGKRIRLWDFKKELRQAMELLQMDPSYSERDLNVGFSGGEKKKAEILQMLLLNPKLAILDETDSGLDVDAVRTVSKGVEHYQKNRDGALLIITHSTGILESLKVDYTHIMVNGHIVKTGDASLIDEINEHGFEKYLELYAEKF
;
A
#
# COMPACT_ATOMS: atom_id res chain seq x y z
N GLN A 1 2.90 2.83 -8.87
CA GLN A 1 3.55 4.06 -8.38
C GLN A 1 2.71 5.32 -8.62
N SER A 2 2.10 5.45 -9.77
CA SER A 2 1.22 6.60 -10.12
C SER A 2 -0.17 6.11 -10.50
N PRO A 3 -1.17 6.20 -9.59
CA PRO A 3 -2.52 5.74 -9.86
C PRO A 3 -3.16 6.47 -11.04
N LEU A 4 -3.76 5.71 -11.96
CA LEU A 4 -4.45 6.26 -13.11
C LEU A 4 -5.79 6.89 -12.72
N GLU A 5 -6.16 7.97 -13.40
CA GLU A 5 -7.48 8.58 -13.33
C GLU A 5 -8.41 7.93 -14.35
N VAL A 6 -9.62 7.56 -13.92
CA VAL A 6 -10.63 6.93 -14.78
C VAL A 6 -11.93 7.71 -14.72
N PRO A 7 -12.14 8.70 -15.63
CA PRO A 7 -13.39 9.45 -15.69
C PRO A 7 -14.58 8.55 -16.02
N GLY A 8 -15.74 8.86 -15.42
CA GLY A 8 -16.99 8.13 -15.67
C GLY A 8 -17.15 6.82 -14.92
N LEU A 9 -16.19 6.45 -14.07
CA LEU A 9 -16.27 5.25 -13.23
C LEU A 9 -15.98 5.61 -11.77
N SER A 10 -17.02 5.57 -10.91
CA SER A 10 -16.83 5.89 -9.50
C SER A 10 -15.96 4.86 -8.78
N LEU A 11 -15.23 5.31 -7.73
CA LEU A 11 -14.38 4.46 -6.90
C LEU A 11 -15.18 3.26 -6.34
N SER A 12 -16.39 3.49 -5.84
CA SER A 12 -17.26 2.42 -5.33
C SER A 12 -17.66 1.41 -6.41
N SER A 13 -18.03 1.89 -7.60
CA SER A 13 -18.40 1.03 -8.73
C SER A 13 -17.23 0.19 -9.21
N PHE A 14 -16.03 0.79 -9.31
CA PHE A 14 -14.81 0.09 -9.67
C PHE A 14 -14.52 -1.06 -8.70
N ILE A 15 -14.47 -0.76 -7.39
CA ILE A 15 -14.16 -1.77 -6.35
C ILE A 15 -15.21 -2.88 -6.34
N ARG A 16 -16.51 -2.53 -6.42
CA ARG A 16 -17.58 -3.51 -6.42
C ARG A 16 -17.49 -4.45 -7.61
N ASN A 17 -17.27 -3.93 -8.81
CA ASN A 17 -17.12 -4.75 -10.02
C ASN A 17 -15.91 -5.69 -9.91
N ALA A 18 -14.78 -5.21 -9.41
CA ALA A 18 -13.60 -6.02 -9.17
C ALA A 18 -13.85 -7.13 -8.15
N LEU A 19 -14.56 -6.82 -7.05
CA LEU A 19 -14.95 -7.80 -6.04
C LEU A 19 -15.90 -8.86 -6.58
N GLU A 20 -16.92 -8.47 -7.34
CA GLU A 20 -17.88 -9.41 -7.96
C GLU A 20 -17.15 -10.37 -8.92
N LYS A 21 -16.20 -9.82 -9.69
CA LYS A 21 -15.36 -10.64 -10.59
C LYS A 21 -14.48 -11.63 -9.82
N ASN A 22 -13.81 -11.18 -8.77
CA ASN A 22 -12.95 -12.02 -7.92
C ASN A 22 -13.73 -13.13 -7.19
N ARG A 23 -14.89 -12.79 -6.64
CA ARG A 23 -15.72 -13.72 -5.87
C ARG A 23 -16.58 -14.63 -6.76
N GLY A 24 -16.65 -14.36 -8.07
CA GLY A 24 -17.47 -15.10 -9.04
C GLY A 24 -18.99 -15.00 -8.79
N LYS A 25 -19.44 -14.03 -7.98
CA LYS A 25 -20.84 -13.83 -7.63
C LYS A 25 -21.15 -12.35 -7.36
N ARG A 26 -22.42 -12.00 -7.58
CA ARG A 26 -22.91 -10.67 -7.24
C ARG A 26 -22.90 -10.43 -5.72
N ILE A 27 -22.55 -9.22 -5.32
CA ILE A 27 -22.53 -8.80 -3.92
C ILE A 27 -23.75 -7.93 -3.63
N ARG A 28 -24.43 -8.21 -2.52
CA ARG A 28 -25.54 -7.36 -2.08
C ARG A 28 -25.03 -5.94 -1.81
N LEU A 29 -25.72 -4.95 -2.35
CA LEU A 29 -25.29 -3.56 -2.25
C LEU A 29 -25.13 -3.10 -0.79
N TRP A 30 -26.00 -3.55 0.10
CA TRP A 30 -25.94 -3.24 1.52
C TRP A 30 -24.65 -3.76 2.18
N ASP A 31 -24.30 -5.02 1.92
CA ASP A 31 -23.10 -5.65 2.47
C ASP A 31 -21.85 -4.94 1.96
N PHE A 32 -21.79 -4.67 0.66
CA PHE A 32 -20.70 -3.91 0.05
C PHE A 32 -20.54 -2.51 0.66
N LYS A 33 -21.65 -1.75 0.79
CA LYS A 33 -21.60 -0.40 1.36
C LYS A 33 -21.13 -0.41 2.82
N LYS A 34 -21.46 -1.44 3.57
CA LYS A 34 -20.97 -1.62 4.95
C LYS A 34 -19.47 -1.86 4.98
N GLU A 35 -18.96 -2.83 4.18
CA GLU A 35 -17.53 -3.12 4.08
C GLU A 35 -16.74 -1.88 3.61
N LEU A 36 -17.24 -1.19 2.58
CA LEU A 36 -16.62 0.03 2.04
C LEU A 36 -16.50 1.12 3.11
N ARG A 37 -17.59 1.40 3.84
CA ARG A 37 -17.59 2.42 4.89
C ARG A 37 -16.56 2.10 5.98
N GLN A 38 -16.52 0.86 6.47
CA GLN A 38 -15.58 0.44 7.50
C GLN A 38 -14.11 0.61 7.05
N ALA A 39 -13.81 0.26 5.80
CA ALA A 39 -12.47 0.43 5.26
C ALA A 39 -12.10 1.91 5.05
N MET A 40 -13.06 2.75 4.64
CA MET A 40 -12.86 4.20 4.51
C MET A 40 -12.64 4.87 5.87
N GLU A 41 -13.38 4.47 6.91
CA GLU A 41 -13.20 4.94 8.28
C GLU A 41 -11.79 4.62 8.80
N LEU A 42 -11.31 3.39 8.58
CA LEU A 42 -9.95 2.97 8.95
C LEU A 42 -8.87 3.88 8.31
N LEU A 43 -9.09 4.27 7.06
CA LEU A 43 -8.18 5.13 6.29
C LEU A 43 -8.45 6.62 6.48
N GLN A 44 -9.36 7.00 7.37
CA GLN A 44 -9.77 8.41 7.56
C GLN A 44 -10.08 9.09 6.23
N MET A 45 -10.81 8.41 5.37
CA MET A 45 -11.20 8.87 4.04
C MET A 45 -12.64 9.35 4.06
N ASP A 46 -12.89 10.56 3.54
CA ASP A 46 -14.24 11.11 3.47
C ASP A 46 -15.14 10.19 2.62
N PRO A 47 -16.34 9.80 3.11
CA PRO A 47 -17.26 8.92 2.39
C PRO A 47 -17.66 9.41 1.00
N SER A 48 -17.64 10.73 0.76
CA SER A 48 -17.99 11.32 -0.54
C SER A 48 -17.06 10.86 -1.67
N TYR A 49 -15.81 10.48 -1.35
CA TYR A 49 -14.88 9.96 -2.35
C TYR A 49 -15.35 8.65 -3.00
N SER A 50 -16.20 7.89 -2.33
CA SER A 50 -16.76 6.65 -2.89
C SER A 50 -17.58 6.87 -4.17
N GLU A 51 -18.23 8.03 -4.27
CA GLU A 51 -19.10 8.39 -5.40
C GLU A 51 -18.38 9.23 -6.47
N ARG A 52 -17.12 9.65 -6.20
CA ARG A 52 -16.31 10.39 -7.17
C ARG A 52 -15.64 9.42 -8.16
N ASP A 53 -15.35 9.91 -9.34
CA ASP A 53 -14.61 9.16 -10.36
C ASP A 53 -13.23 8.74 -9.84
N LEU A 54 -12.83 7.52 -10.17
CA LEU A 54 -11.61 6.88 -9.67
C LEU A 54 -10.39 7.77 -9.89
N ASN A 55 -9.81 8.24 -8.79
CA ASN A 55 -8.62 9.09 -8.72
C ASN A 55 -8.74 10.48 -9.38
N VAL A 56 -9.87 10.83 -10.02
CA VAL A 56 -10.03 12.12 -10.71
C VAL A 56 -10.11 13.26 -9.70
N GLY A 57 -9.12 14.17 -9.78
CA GLY A 57 -9.01 15.31 -8.88
C GLY A 57 -8.75 14.93 -7.42
N PHE A 58 -8.24 13.73 -7.15
CA PHE A 58 -7.75 13.34 -5.83
C PHE A 58 -6.35 13.94 -5.63
N SER A 59 -6.07 14.41 -4.42
CA SER A 59 -4.71 14.73 -4.00
C SER A 59 -3.82 13.48 -3.97
N GLY A 60 -2.50 13.64 -3.88
CA GLY A 60 -1.58 12.51 -3.77
C GLY A 60 -1.92 11.58 -2.62
N GLY A 61 -2.21 12.14 -1.44
CA GLY A 61 -2.59 11.36 -0.26
C GLY A 61 -3.92 10.61 -0.43
N GLU A 62 -4.91 11.22 -1.06
CA GLU A 62 -6.20 10.59 -1.34
C GLU A 62 -6.07 9.45 -2.37
N LYS A 63 -5.24 9.62 -3.39
CA LYS A 63 -4.91 8.56 -4.35
C LYS A 63 -4.28 7.35 -3.65
N LYS A 64 -3.31 7.59 -2.74
CA LYS A 64 -2.68 6.52 -1.97
C LYS A 64 -3.65 5.83 -1.00
N LYS A 65 -4.51 6.60 -0.31
CA LYS A 65 -5.59 6.02 0.49
C LYS A 65 -6.54 5.16 -0.35
N ALA A 66 -6.90 5.61 -1.56
CA ALA A 66 -7.75 4.85 -2.48
C ALA A 66 -7.09 3.54 -2.95
N GLU A 67 -5.76 3.50 -3.12
CA GLU A 67 -5.02 2.26 -3.40
C GLU A 67 -5.09 1.28 -2.23
N ILE A 68 -4.85 1.76 -1.00
CA ILE A 68 -4.95 0.91 0.19
C ILE A 68 -6.40 0.45 0.43
N LEU A 69 -7.39 1.30 0.18
CA LEU A 69 -8.81 0.94 0.23
C LEU A 69 -9.13 -0.24 -0.71
N GLN A 70 -8.61 -0.19 -1.94
CA GLN A 70 -8.74 -1.28 -2.90
C GLN A 70 -8.07 -2.57 -2.38
N MET A 71 -6.84 -2.48 -1.86
CA MET A 71 -6.13 -3.62 -1.28
C MET A 71 -6.93 -4.26 -0.14
N LEU A 72 -7.45 -3.46 0.80
CA LEU A 72 -8.23 -3.95 1.94
C LEU A 72 -9.48 -4.69 1.50
N LEU A 73 -10.23 -4.13 0.55
CA LEU A 73 -11.50 -4.71 0.09
C LEU A 73 -11.30 -5.90 -0.85
N LEU A 74 -10.38 -5.82 -1.80
CA LEU A 74 -10.07 -6.90 -2.73
C LEU A 74 -9.36 -8.07 -2.04
N ASN A 75 -8.66 -7.78 -0.96
CA ASN A 75 -8.01 -8.76 -0.11
C ASN A 75 -7.17 -9.79 -0.90
N PRO A 76 -6.16 -9.37 -1.70
CA PRO A 76 -5.38 -10.24 -2.57
C PRO A 76 -4.50 -11.21 -1.76
N LYS A 77 -4.11 -12.35 -2.35
CA LYS A 77 -3.15 -13.29 -1.76
C LYS A 77 -1.71 -12.75 -1.75
N LEU A 78 -1.39 -11.88 -2.69
CA LEU A 78 -0.13 -11.14 -2.78
C LEU A 78 -0.47 -9.67 -3.03
N ALA A 79 -0.01 -8.80 -2.13
CA ALA A 79 -0.03 -7.36 -2.32
C ALA A 79 1.39 -6.85 -2.59
N ILE A 80 1.54 -6.04 -3.64
CA ILE A 80 2.79 -5.36 -3.98
C ILE A 80 2.53 -3.87 -3.86
N LEU A 81 3.24 -3.21 -2.96
CA LEU A 81 3.16 -1.77 -2.72
C LEU A 81 4.46 -1.12 -3.20
N ASP A 82 4.34 -0.27 -4.23
CA ASP A 82 5.48 0.40 -4.85
C ASP A 82 5.45 1.89 -4.51
N GLU A 83 6.33 2.30 -3.60
CA GLU A 83 6.46 3.68 -3.10
C GLU A 83 5.11 4.30 -2.66
N THR A 84 4.29 3.53 -1.95
CA THR A 84 2.95 3.96 -1.53
C THR A 84 2.98 5.09 -0.50
N ASP A 85 4.09 5.29 0.17
CA ASP A 85 4.36 6.35 1.14
C ASP A 85 5.05 7.58 0.54
N SER A 86 5.48 7.53 -0.71
CA SER A 86 6.19 8.63 -1.36
C SER A 86 5.31 9.87 -1.52
N GLY A 87 5.84 11.04 -1.13
CA GLY A 87 5.15 12.32 -1.25
C GLY A 87 4.01 12.54 -0.25
N LEU A 88 3.88 11.70 0.76
CA LEU A 88 2.90 11.85 1.83
C LEU A 88 3.47 12.65 3.00
N ASP A 89 2.60 13.40 3.68
CA ASP A 89 2.90 13.95 5.00
C ASP A 89 2.87 12.84 6.09
N VAL A 90 3.36 13.17 7.28
CA VAL A 90 3.48 12.22 8.40
C VAL A 90 2.15 11.58 8.79
N ASP A 91 1.06 12.34 8.77
CA ASP A 91 -0.26 11.84 9.17
C ASP A 91 -0.86 10.91 8.09
N ALA A 92 -0.63 11.23 6.82
CA ALA A 92 -1.02 10.38 5.71
C ALA A 92 -0.23 9.06 5.71
N VAL A 93 1.10 9.11 5.95
CA VAL A 93 1.93 7.89 6.11
C VAL A 93 1.39 7.02 7.24
N ARG A 94 1.10 7.59 8.41
CA ARG A 94 0.52 6.83 9.53
C ARG A 94 -0.82 6.17 9.19
N THR A 95 -1.66 6.87 8.44
CA THR A 95 -2.98 6.35 8.05
C THR A 95 -2.85 5.20 7.05
N VAL A 96 -1.96 5.35 6.06
CA VAL A 96 -1.63 4.31 5.08
C VAL A 96 -1.01 3.10 5.79
N SER A 97 -0.02 3.30 6.69
CA SER A 97 0.60 2.24 7.49
C SER A 97 -0.43 1.44 8.28
N LYS A 98 -1.41 2.09 8.94
CA LYS A 98 -2.49 1.39 9.65
C LYS A 98 -3.33 0.50 8.72
N GLY A 99 -3.61 0.97 7.51
CA GLY A 99 -4.30 0.17 6.50
C GLY A 99 -3.50 -1.08 6.11
N VAL A 100 -2.19 -0.90 5.87
CA VAL A 100 -1.28 -2.01 5.53
C VAL A 100 -1.13 -3.00 6.70
N GLU A 101 -0.97 -2.49 7.92
CA GLU A 101 -0.93 -3.30 9.15
C GLU A 101 -2.23 -4.11 9.32
N HIS A 102 -3.39 -3.49 9.09
CA HIS A 102 -4.68 -4.18 9.14
C HIS A 102 -4.74 -5.33 8.13
N TYR A 103 -4.28 -5.10 6.90
CA TYR A 103 -4.17 -6.14 5.89
C TYR A 103 -3.25 -7.27 6.36
N GLN A 104 -2.04 -6.97 6.84
CA GLN A 104 -1.08 -7.96 7.30
C GLN A 104 -1.63 -8.83 8.44
N LYS A 105 -2.29 -8.22 9.45
CA LYS A 105 -2.82 -8.91 10.62
C LYS A 105 -4.03 -9.80 10.32
N ASN A 106 -4.84 -9.42 9.34
CA ASN A 106 -6.12 -10.09 9.07
C ASN A 106 -6.07 -10.98 7.82
N ARG A 107 -4.88 -11.19 7.27
CA ARG A 107 -4.71 -11.95 6.03
C ARG A 107 -3.59 -12.97 6.12
N ASP A 108 -3.91 -14.16 5.62
CA ASP A 108 -2.93 -15.21 5.30
C ASP A 108 -2.45 -15.04 3.85
N GLY A 109 -1.61 -14.02 3.62
CA GLY A 109 -1.11 -13.63 2.30
C GLY A 109 0.29 -13.01 2.38
N ALA A 110 0.93 -12.84 1.24
CA ALA A 110 2.23 -12.20 1.13
C ALA A 110 2.09 -10.68 0.88
N LEU A 111 3.00 -9.92 1.47
CA LEU A 111 3.12 -8.48 1.29
C LEU A 111 4.55 -8.15 0.86
N LEU A 112 4.71 -7.50 -0.29
CA LEU A 112 5.96 -6.95 -0.77
C LEU A 112 5.85 -5.44 -0.80
N ILE A 113 6.75 -4.75 -0.10
CA ILE A 113 6.80 -3.29 -0.08
C ILE A 113 8.13 -2.84 -0.67
N ILE A 114 8.06 -1.95 -1.65
CA ILE A 114 9.20 -1.25 -2.22
C ILE A 114 9.11 0.19 -1.72
N THR A 115 10.10 0.62 -0.95
CA THR A 115 10.16 1.98 -0.39
C THR A 115 11.60 2.41 -0.15
N HIS A 116 11.83 3.70 -0.20
CA HIS A 116 13.07 4.35 0.26
C HIS A 116 12.90 5.03 1.63
N SER A 117 11.72 4.91 2.25
CA SER A 117 11.38 5.45 3.56
C SER A 117 10.97 4.31 4.50
N THR A 118 11.43 4.37 5.74
CA THR A 118 11.14 3.35 6.74
C THR A 118 9.85 3.62 7.52
N GLY A 119 9.27 4.83 7.39
CA GLY A 119 8.09 5.24 8.15
C GLY A 119 6.86 4.35 7.95
N ILE A 120 6.64 3.80 6.74
CA ILE A 120 5.54 2.86 6.48
C ILE A 120 5.76 1.51 7.19
N LEU A 121 7.00 1.16 7.51
CA LEU A 121 7.39 -0.15 8.05
C LEU A 121 7.29 -0.22 9.59
N GLU A 122 7.20 0.92 10.30
CA GLU A 122 7.28 1.00 11.77
C GLU A 122 6.27 0.10 12.51
N SER A 123 5.08 -0.10 11.95
CA SER A 123 4.02 -0.93 12.55
C SER A 123 3.91 -2.33 11.95
N LEU A 124 4.76 -2.67 10.99
CA LEU A 124 4.68 -3.91 10.24
C LEU A 124 5.65 -4.96 10.76
N LYS A 125 5.22 -6.23 10.73
CA LYS A 125 6.14 -7.35 10.91
C LYS A 125 6.87 -7.60 9.59
N VAL A 126 8.17 -7.36 9.59
CA VAL A 126 9.03 -7.62 8.43
C VAL A 126 9.75 -8.94 8.62
N ASP A 127 9.54 -9.89 7.71
CA ASP A 127 10.20 -11.19 7.75
C ASP A 127 11.53 -11.15 7.00
N TYR A 128 11.60 -10.43 5.86
CA TYR A 128 12.81 -10.30 5.03
C TYR A 128 12.97 -8.86 4.55
N THR A 129 14.22 -8.41 4.54
CA THR A 129 14.63 -7.12 3.97
C THR A 129 15.65 -7.35 2.87
N HIS A 130 15.44 -6.73 1.71
CA HIS A 130 16.35 -6.77 0.58
C HIS A 130 16.81 -5.35 0.24
N ILE A 131 18.11 -5.12 0.18
CA ILE A 131 18.65 -3.83 -0.24
C ILE A 131 19.05 -3.95 -1.70
N MET A 132 18.47 -3.08 -2.53
CA MET A 132 18.69 -3.04 -3.97
C MET A 132 19.49 -1.79 -4.35
N VAL A 133 20.54 -1.99 -5.15
CA VAL A 133 21.35 -0.90 -5.73
C VAL A 133 21.47 -1.16 -7.23
N ASN A 134 21.14 -0.18 -8.06
CA ASN A 134 21.24 -0.27 -9.52
C ASN A 134 20.64 -1.57 -10.11
N GLY A 135 19.47 -1.98 -9.59
CA GLY A 135 18.77 -3.19 -10.06
C GLY A 135 19.30 -4.52 -9.50
N HIS A 136 20.32 -4.49 -8.64
CA HIS A 136 20.92 -5.68 -8.02
C HIS A 136 20.62 -5.75 -6.52
N ILE A 137 20.25 -6.92 -6.01
CA ILE A 137 20.13 -7.16 -4.57
C ILE A 137 21.54 -7.36 -4.00
N VAL A 138 22.01 -6.38 -3.23
CA VAL A 138 23.36 -6.38 -2.64
C VAL A 138 23.41 -7.00 -1.24
N LYS A 139 22.29 -6.94 -0.51
CA LYS A 139 22.16 -7.50 0.84
C LYS A 139 20.75 -8.06 1.04
N THR A 140 20.65 -9.17 1.76
CA THR A 140 19.41 -9.74 2.26
C THR A 140 19.55 -10.03 3.76
N GLY A 141 18.54 -9.74 4.54
CA GLY A 141 18.50 -10.01 5.98
C GLY A 141 17.08 -9.91 6.51
N ASP A 142 16.94 -9.78 7.80
CA ASP A 142 15.70 -9.60 8.53
C ASP A 142 15.37 -8.11 8.78
N ALA A 143 14.47 -7.83 9.72
CA ALA A 143 14.05 -6.47 10.07
C ALA A 143 15.20 -5.60 10.60
N SER A 144 16.27 -6.18 11.17
CA SER A 144 17.42 -5.42 11.70
C SER A 144 18.15 -4.60 10.65
N LEU A 145 18.04 -4.98 9.36
CA LEU A 145 18.57 -4.16 8.28
C LEU A 145 17.86 -2.81 8.13
N ILE A 146 16.59 -2.70 8.55
CA ILE A 146 15.85 -1.45 8.53
C ILE A 146 16.42 -0.49 9.58
N ASP A 147 16.70 -1.00 10.78
CA ASP A 147 17.34 -0.23 11.86
C ASP A 147 18.73 0.25 11.45
N GLU A 148 19.50 -0.63 10.82
CA GLU A 148 20.83 -0.33 10.31
C GLU A 148 20.78 0.80 9.24
N ILE A 149 19.80 0.78 8.33
CA ILE A 149 19.61 1.85 7.34
C ILE A 149 19.21 3.17 8.02
N ASN A 150 18.34 3.13 9.03
CA ASN A 150 17.92 4.31 9.77
C ASN A 150 19.08 4.97 10.50
N GLU A 151 20.01 4.19 11.05
CA GLU A 151 21.17 4.70 11.81
C GLU A 151 22.31 5.16 10.91
N HIS A 152 22.58 4.45 9.82
CA HIS A 152 23.82 4.62 9.05
C HIS A 152 23.59 4.99 7.58
N GLY A 153 22.36 5.03 7.10
CA GLY A 153 22.04 5.33 5.71
C GLY A 153 22.42 4.20 4.74
N PHE A 154 22.46 4.55 3.46
CA PHE A 154 22.68 3.59 2.35
C PHE A 154 24.13 3.55 1.84
N GLU A 155 25.03 4.43 2.32
CA GLU A 155 26.38 4.62 1.72
C GLU A 155 27.19 3.32 1.63
N LYS A 156 27.23 2.55 2.71
CA LYS A 156 27.97 1.27 2.73
C LYS A 156 27.45 0.23 1.73
N TYR A 157 26.18 0.32 1.33
CA TYR A 157 25.60 -0.60 0.35
C TYR A 157 25.93 -0.19 -1.09
N LEU A 158 26.19 1.09 -1.32
CA LEU A 158 26.75 1.59 -2.58
C LEU A 158 28.18 1.09 -2.77
N GLU A 159 28.99 1.12 -1.69
CA GLU A 159 30.35 0.55 -1.70
C GLU A 159 30.34 -0.96 -1.96
N LEU A 160 29.46 -1.71 -1.27
CA LEU A 160 29.25 -3.14 -1.49
C LEU A 160 28.85 -3.49 -2.92
N TYR A 161 28.07 -2.61 -3.58
CA TYR A 161 27.74 -2.78 -4.99
C TYR A 161 28.98 -2.60 -5.87
N ALA A 162 29.78 -1.55 -5.64
CA ALA A 162 30.98 -1.26 -6.40
C ALA A 162 32.07 -2.34 -6.27
N GLU A 163 32.07 -3.09 -5.16
CA GLU A 163 33.01 -4.22 -4.95
C GLU A 163 32.56 -5.52 -5.65
N LYS A 164 31.25 -5.70 -5.88
CA LYS A 164 30.68 -6.95 -6.40
C LYS A 164 30.41 -6.95 -7.88
N PHE A 165 30.16 -5.79 -8.45
CA PHE A 165 29.70 -5.59 -9.82
C PHE A 165 30.51 -4.52 -10.57
#